data_f0930b78bfba31ce5e2f69660d6c924d
#
_entry.id   f0930b78bfba31ce5e2f69660d6c924d
#
_cell.length_a   1.000
_cell.length_b   1.000
_cell.length_c   1.000
_cell.angle_alpha   90.00
_cell.angle_beta   90.00
_cell.angle_gamma   90.00
#
_symmetry.space_group_name_H-M   'P 1'
#
loop_
_entity.id
_entity.type
_entity.pdbx_description
1 polymer ?
#
loop_
_entity_poly.entity_id
_entity_poly.type
_entity_poly.pdbx_seq_one_letter_code
_entity_poly.pdbx_strand_id
1 'polypeptide(L)'
;MGDFMVNTSVVGGQSQPCADALNSNALFTALWADDSDAGIKGQRINAAGTKVGTEFLASEAIAADGNTNRRWPFLDSVGMNTFATWIEQPFNLPPPTPVVVLRRFFDGQPAGPPVQVSTDSIDPDFPPTVTRMIDGGCLVTWTGGGEQKRIRAQRFTPEGQKTGPEIAVNTTAAFHRDAAVTLLSDGNYVIAWTNGEPVGGGGLVYRVFSLDGTPLTDEKRPNLAGFTGRSALTALDNGRFVAAHIKSTVQSDLGVLQTTAVASVIDPEGGQVVLSASAGSPKHFHRSSPALTALPGGRFVLAWVEKSADTVQTVPTVMAQLCSDTELEIGPKVQASSGTDGNRFHLSAAAVFGNGDPGSVFLSWADAADGGDTTIRGNVLTAGPGGLSS
;
A
#
# COMPACT_ATOMS: atom_id res chain seq x y z
N MET A 1 2.19 2.55 23.24
CA MET A 1 0.79 2.07 23.32
C MET A 1 0.76 0.67 22.73
N GLY A 2 -0.03 -0.29 23.27
CA GLY A 2 -0.18 -1.61 22.62
C GLY A 2 -1.01 -1.51 21.35
N ASP A 3 -0.97 -2.54 20.51
CA ASP A 3 -1.85 -2.63 19.34
C ASP A 3 -3.31 -2.78 19.77
N PHE A 4 -4.23 -2.36 18.88
CA PHE A 4 -5.67 -2.35 19.13
C PHE A 4 -6.44 -2.88 17.91
N MET A 5 -7.68 -3.32 18.14
CA MET A 5 -8.57 -3.74 17.08
C MET A 5 -9.15 -2.51 16.35
N VAL A 6 -8.95 -2.43 15.04
CA VAL A 6 -9.44 -1.33 14.19
C VAL A 6 -10.90 -1.55 13.81
N ASN A 7 -11.25 -2.73 13.32
CA ASN A 7 -12.65 -3.10 13.02
C ASN A 7 -13.49 -3.26 14.29
N THR A 8 -14.80 -3.18 14.14
CA THR A 8 -15.77 -3.35 15.25
C THR A 8 -16.50 -4.69 15.12
N SER A 9 -16.92 -5.06 13.92
CA SER A 9 -17.49 -6.39 13.64
C SER A 9 -16.36 -7.41 13.52
N VAL A 10 -16.52 -8.53 14.16
CA VAL A 10 -15.58 -9.70 14.11
C VAL A 10 -16.20 -10.90 13.39
N VAL A 11 -17.36 -10.72 12.78
CA VAL A 11 -18.06 -11.77 12.02
C VAL A 11 -17.55 -11.74 10.58
N GLY A 12 -17.16 -12.88 10.06
CA GLY A 12 -16.54 -13.02 8.74
C GLY A 12 -15.07 -12.56 8.73
N GLY A 13 -14.36 -12.89 7.67
CA GLY A 13 -12.95 -12.48 7.50
C GLY A 13 -12.84 -11.00 7.13
N GLN A 14 -11.99 -10.26 7.84
CA GLN A 14 -11.59 -8.91 7.46
C GLN A 14 -10.14 -8.94 6.97
N SER A 15 -9.89 -8.43 5.78
CA SER A 15 -8.59 -8.59 5.13
C SER A 15 -8.17 -7.35 4.32
N GLN A 16 -6.92 -7.35 3.87
CA GLN A 16 -6.38 -6.36 2.93
C GLN A 16 -6.52 -4.92 3.43
N PRO A 17 -6.11 -4.58 4.67
CA PRO A 17 -6.20 -3.22 5.15
C PRO A 17 -5.29 -2.30 4.35
N CYS A 18 -5.78 -1.09 4.14
CA CYS A 18 -4.98 0.05 3.70
C CYS A 18 -5.29 1.24 4.60
N ALA A 19 -4.36 2.17 4.71
CA ALA A 19 -4.55 3.37 5.52
C ALA A 19 -3.87 4.56 4.88
N ASP A 20 -4.46 5.73 5.11
CA ASP A 20 -3.87 7.01 4.78
C ASP A 20 -4.23 8.08 5.81
N ALA A 21 -3.54 9.19 5.75
CA ALA A 21 -3.59 10.26 6.73
C ALA A 21 -4.31 11.51 6.18
N LEU A 22 -5.31 11.99 6.92
CA LEU A 22 -5.90 13.30 6.74
C LEU A 22 -5.10 14.33 7.55
N ASN A 23 -4.04 14.88 6.97
CA ASN A 23 -3.13 15.79 7.67
C ASN A 23 -3.81 17.04 8.25
N SER A 24 -4.92 17.49 7.67
CA SER A 24 -5.68 18.66 8.15
C SER A 24 -6.25 18.49 9.56
N ASN A 25 -6.56 17.24 9.96
CA ASN A 25 -7.28 16.94 11.21
C ASN A 25 -6.50 15.97 12.13
N ALA A 26 -5.24 15.62 11.80
CA ALA A 26 -4.45 14.61 12.52
C ALA A 26 -5.20 13.27 12.66
N LEU A 27 -5.91 12.86 11.62
CA LEU A 27 -6.70 11.63 11.55
C LEU A 27 -6.12 10.66 10.53
N PHE A 28 -6.21 9.39 10.84
CA PHE A 28 -6.00 8.29 9.89
C PHE A 28 -7.36 7.73 9.44
N THR A 29 -7.44 7.32 8.21
CA THR A 29 -8.54 6.50 7.69
C THR A 29 -7.98 5.15 7.30
N ALA A 30 -8.53 4.09 7.88
CA ALA A 30 -8.25 2.72 7.46
C ALA A 30 -9.46 2.16 6.69
N LEU A 31 -9.21 1.46 5.58
CA LEU A 31 -10.20 0.68 4.85
C LEU A 31 -9.76 -0.79 4.81
N TRP A 32 -10.72 -1.71 4.68
CA TRP A 32 -10.47 -3.14 4.54
C TRP A 32 -11.61 -3.82 3.76
N ALA A 33 -11.33 -4.99 3.22
CA ALA A 33 -12.34 -5.88 2.67
C ALA A 33 -12.98 -6.69 3.80
N ASP A 34 -14.30 -6.78 3.82
CA ASP A 34 -15.08 -7.51 4.81
C ASP A 34 -15.90 -8.60 4.11
N ASP A 35 -15.62 -9.86 4.45
CA ASP A 35 -16.26 -11.01 3.81
C ASP A 35 -17.69 -11.25 4.31
N SER A 36 -18.09 -10.65 5.45
CA SER A 36 -19.43 -10.86 6.04
C SER A 36 -20.55 -10.26 5.18
N ASP A 37 -20.25 -9.17 4.46
CA ASP A 37 -21.19 -8.51 3.55
C ASP A 37 -20.55 -8.14 2.20
N ALA A 38 -19.38 -8.74 1.90
CA ALA A 38 -18.59 -8.52 0.70
C ALA A 38 -18.36 -7.02 0.39
N GLY A 39 -18.28 -6.19 1.43
CA GLY A 39 -18.14 -4.74 1.37
C GLY A 39 -16.72 -4.26 1.58
N ILE A 40 -16.48 -2.99 1.26
CA ILE A 40 -15.30 -2.27 1.74
C ILE A 40 -15.76 -1.42 2.92
N LYS A 41 -15.21 -1.69 4.10
CA LYS A 41 -15.49 -0.95 5.34
C LYS A 41 -14.33 -0.07 5.74
N GLY A 42 -14.61 0.87 6.61
CA GLY A 42 -13.59 1.79 7.10
C GLY A 42 -13.84 2.31 8.51
N GLN A 43 -12.75 2.76 9.14
CA GLN A 43 -12.74 3.38 10.45
C GLN A 43 -11.74 4.53 10.47
N ARG A 44 -12.09 5.62 11.14
CA ARG A 44 -11.16 6.71 11.43
C ARG A 44 -10.51 6.52 12.78
N ILE A 45 -9.23 6.87 12.87
CA ILE A 45 -8.40 6.75 14.07
C ILE A 45 -7.64 8.06 14.24
N ASN A 46 -7.57 8.60 15.47
CA ASN A 46 -6.75 9.76 15.76
C ASN A 46 -5.28 9.37 16.07
N ALA A 47 -4.41 10.37 16.18
CA ALA A 47 -2.99 10.19 16.51
C ALA A 47 -2.75 9.53 17.88
N ALA A 48 -3.74 9.49 18.77
CA ALA A 48 -3.68 8.76 20.04
C ALA A 48 -4.16 7.29 19.91
N GLY A 49 -4.41 6.77 18.70
CA GLY A 49 -4.89 5.41 18.48
C GLY A 49 -6.35 5.17 18.87
N THR A 50 -7.13 6.24 19.06
CA THR A 50 -8.56 6.13 19.41
C THR A 50 -9.43 6.18 18.18
N LYS A 51 -10.44 5.31 18.10
CA LYS A 51 -11.46 5.35 17.05
C LYS A 51 -12.25 6.65 17.09
N VAL A 52 -12.47 7.27 15.94
CA VAL A 52 -13.26 8.49 15.78
C VAL A 52 -14.50 8.18 14.95
N GLY A 53 -15.67 8.37 15.54
CA GLY A 53 -16.94 7.97 14.93
C GLY A 53 -17.13 6.45 14.91
N THR A 54 -18.12 6.02 14.14
CA THR A 54 -18.46 4.61 13.94
C THR A 54 -17.78 4.07 12.68
N GLU A 55 -17.66 2.75 12.61
CA GLU A 55 -17.32 2.02 11.39
C GLU A 55 -18.33 2.38 10.29
N PHE A 56 -17.86 2.59 9.07
CA PHE A 56 -18.69 3.00 7.94
C PHE A 56 -18.48 2.10 6.72
N LEU A 57 -19.49 2.02 5.86
CA LEU A 57 -19.41 1.32 4.59
C LEU A 57 -18.81 2.27 3.53
N ALA A 58 -17.61 1.96 3.06
CA ALA A 58 -16.92 2.75 2.03
C ALA A 58 -17.44 2.43 0.62
N SER A 59 -17.77 1.18 0.34
CA SER A 59 -18.47 0.76 -0.88
C SER A 59 -19.96 1.09 -0.81
N GLU A 60 -20.70 0.89 -1.90
CA GLU A 60 -22.16 0.86 -1.81
C GLU A 60 -22.64 -0.41 -1.11
N ALA A 61 -23.83 -0.36 -0.52
CA ALA A 61 -24.49 -1.56 -0.05
C ALA A 61 -24.63 -2.56 -1.22
N ILE A 62 -24.37 -3.82 -0.95
CA ILE A 62 -24.60 -4.86 -1.95
C ILE A 62 -26.09 -4.89 -2.26
N ALA A 63 -26.42 -4.93 -3.55
CA ALA A 63 -27.77 -5.26 -3.97
C ALA A 63 -28.18 -6.60 -3.34
N ALA A 64 -29.47 -6.76 -3.04
CA ALA A 64 -30.02 -7.91 -2.28
C ALA A 64 -29.68 -9.31 -2.86
N ASP A 65 -29.04 -9.37 -4.05
CA ASP A 65 -28.58 -10.61 -4.69
C ASP A 65 -27.23 -11.13 -4.18
N GLY A 66 -26.50 -10.35 -3.36
CA GLY A 66 -25.25 -10.76 -2.70
C GLY A 66 -24.08 -11.11 -3.67
N ASN A 67 -24.17 -10.72 -4.93
CA ASN A 67 -23.39 -11.31 -6.03
C ASN A 67 -22.13 -10.53 -6.43
N THR A 68 -21.54 -9.72 -5.54
CA THR A 68 -20.31 -8.96 -5.86
C THR A 68 -19.26 -9.14 -4.77
N ASN A 69 -18.07 -9.61 -5.14
CA ASN A 69 -16.90 -9.60 -4.26
C ASN A 69 -16.15 -8.29 -4.43
N ARG A 70 -15.79 -7.64 -3.31
CA ARG A 70 -14.99 -6.43 -3.27
C ARG A 70 -13.72 -6.68 -2.51
N ARG A 71 -12.56 -6.33 -3.11
CA ARG A 71 -11.26 -6.64 -2.55
C ARG A 71 -10.21 -5.62 -2.96
N TRP A 72 -9.08 -5.66 -2.26
CA TRP A 72 -7.91 -4.83 -2.51
C TRP A 72 -8.23 -3.33 -2.44
N PRO A 73 -8.82 -2.82 -1.35
CA PRO A 73 -8.96 -1.38 -1.20
C PRO A 73 -7.59 -0.70 -1.12
N PHE A 74 -7.52 0.50 -1.68
CA PHE A 74 -6.40 1.42 -1.54
C PHE A 74 -6.96 2.84 -1.45
N LEU A 75 -6.29 3.73 -0.70
CA LEU A 75 -6.73 5.11 -0.57
C LEU A 75 -5.55 6.07 -0.51
N ASP A 76 -5.79 7.31 -0.93
CA ASP A 76 -4.90 8.46 -0.73
C ASP A 76 -5.75 9.73 -0.55
N SER A 77 -5.27 10.66 0.26
CA SER A 77 -6.02 11.83 0.71
C SER A 77 -5.28 13.13 0.40
N VAL A 78 -6.03 14.17 0.01
CA VAL A 78 -5.54 15.52 -0.18
C VAL A 78 -6.52 16.53 0.43
N GLY A 79 -6.08 17.26 1.45
CA GLY A 79 -6.95 18.15 2.19
C GLY A 79 -8.11 17.39 2.83
N MET A 80 -9.35 17.73 2.43
CA MET A 80 -10.58 17.06 2.87
C MET A 80 -11.06 15.96 1.90
N ASN A 81 -10.43 15.81 0.74
CA ASN A 81 -10.72 14.74 -0.20
C ASN A 81 -9.96 13.47 0.13
N THR A 82 -10.65 12.35 0.11
CA THR A 82 -10.06 11.01 0.09
C THR A 82 -10.56 10.31 -1.16
N PHE A 83 -9.64 9.71 -1.91
CA PHE A 83 -9.95 8.87 -3.04
C PHE A 83 -9.66 7.42 -2.67
N ALA A 84 -10.66 6.56 -2.76
CA ALA A 84 -10.52 5.13 -2.50
C ALA A 84 -10.81 4.34 -3.76
N THR A 85 -9.97 3.36 -4.05
CA THR A 85 -10.11 2.44 -5.19
C THR A 85 -10.12 0.99 -4.69
N TRP A 86 -10.83 0.11 -5.39
CA TRP A 86 -10.88 -1.33 -5.12
C TRP A 86 -11.27 -2.11 -6.37
N ILE A 87 -11.22 -3.42 -6.30
CA ILE A 87 -11.73 -4.32 -7.35
C ILE A 87 -13.15 -4.74 -6.98
N GLU A 88 -14.06 -4.63 -7.94
CA GLU A 88 -15.38 -5.26 -7.90
C GLU A 88 -15.42 -6.43 -8.87
N GLN A 89 -15.80 -7.60 -8.36
CA GLN A 89 -15.95 -8.82 -9.15
C GLN A 89 -17.33 -9.42 -8.90
N PRO A 90 -18.30 -9.16 -9.77
CA PRO A 90 -19.59 -9.81 -9.71
C PRO A 90 -19.48 -11.33 -9.93
N PHE A 91 -20.39 -12.12 -9.35
CA PHE A 91 -20.42 -13.59 -9.49
C PHE A 91 -21.42 -14.11 -10.52
N ASN A 92 -22.19 -13.23 -11.16
CA ASN A 92 -23.23 -13.62 -12.11
C ASN A 92 -22.66 -14.28 -13.37
N LEU A 93 -23.37 -15.27 -13.92
CA LEU A 93 -23.03 -15.95 -15.17
C LEU A 93 -23.67 -15.26 -16.41
N PRO A 94 -22.92 -15.16 -17.53
CA PRO A 94 -21.52 -15.50 -17.74
C PRO A 94 -20.63 -14.65 -16.84
N PRO A 95 -19.44 -15.14 -16.40
CA PRO A 95 -18.66 -14.45 -15.38
C PRO A 95 -18.41 -13.00 -15.83
N PRO A 96 -18.98 -12.01 -15.14
CA PRO A 96 -18.75 -10.63 -15.50
C PRO A 96 -17.27 -10.30 -15.22
N THR A 97 -16.74 -9.49 -16.07
CA THR A 97 -15.34 -9.07 -16.01
C THR A 97 -15.12 -8.26 -14.74
N PRO A 98 -14.12 -8.59 -13.91
CA PRO A 98 -13.77 -7.77 -12.77
C PRO A 98 -13.36 -6.37 -13.23
N VAL A 99 -13.71 -5.35 -12.43
CA VAL A 99 -13.43 -3.96 -12.74
C VAL A 99 -12.75 -3.26 -11.57
N VAL A 100 -11.97 -2.23 -11.89
CA VAL A 100 -11.48 -1.28 -10.90
C VAL A 100 -12.51 -0.17 -10.75
N VAL A 101 -12.83 0.20 -9.52
CA VAL A 101 -13.71 1.31 -9.19
C VAL A 101 -12.99 2.34 -8.33
N LEU A 102 -13.45 3.58 -8.41
CA LEU A 102 -12.99 4.70 -7.60
C LEU A 102 -14.21 5.32 -6.90
N ARG A 103 -14.08 5.66 -5.63
CA ARG A 103 -15.04 6.49 -4.91
C ARG A 103 -14.33 7.65 -4.22
N ARG A 104 -14.92 8.83 -4.35
CA ARG A 104 -14.49 10.02 -3.63
C ARG A 104 -15.24 10.15 -2.31
N PHE A 105 -14.51 10.59 -1.29
CA PHE A 105 -15.04 11.01 0.00
C PHE A 105 -14.65 12.46 0.24
N PHE A 106 -15.55 13.23 0.83
CA PHE A 106 -15.29 14.58 1.27
C PHE A 106 -15.57 14.67 2.77
N ASP A 107 -14.60 15.14 3.54
CA ASP A 107 -14.65 15.09 5.00
C ASP A 107 -15.09 13.71 5.54
N GLY A 108 -14.60 12.66 4.87
CA GLY A 108 -14.84 11.25 5.18
C GLY A 108 -16.26 10.77 4.97
N GLN A 109 -17.10 11.54 4.29
CA GLN A 109 -18.42 11.11 3.83
C GLN A 109 -18.38 10.81 2.34
N PRO A 110 -19.09 9.78 1.86
CA PRO A 110 -19.18 9.50 0.43
C PRO A 110 -19.67 10.74 -0.34
N ALA A 111 -18.92 11.16 -1.34
CA ALA A 111 -19.22 12.33 -2.18
C ALA A 111 -19.68 11.89 -3.58
N GLY A 112 -20.61 10.96 -3.63
CA GLY A 112 -21.19 10.41 -4.84
C GLY A 112 -21.07 8.89 -4.94
N PRO A 113 -21.63 8.30 -6.01
CA PRO A 113 -21.52 6.87 -6.27
C PRO A 113 -20.09 6.50 -6.70
N PRO A 114 -19.70 5.21 -6.61
CA PRO A 114 -18.47 4.71 -7.22
C PRO A 114 -18.48 4.90 -8.74
N VAL A 115 -17.31 5.17 -9.29
CA VAL A 115 -17.09 5.33 -10.74
C VAL A 115 -16.21 4.19 -11.24
N GLN A 116 -16.62 3.50 -12.29
CA GLN A 116 -15.79 2.50 -12.93
C GLN A 116 -14.55 3.16 -13.56
N VAL A 117 -13.37 2.68 -13.16
CA VAL A 117 -12.07 3.18 -13.64
C VAL A 117 -11.66 2.50 -14.93
N SER A 118 -11.52 1.18 -14.90
CA SER A 118 -11.05 0.37 -16.04
C SER A 118 -12.09 0.30 -17.16
N THR A 119 -11.63 0.40 -18.41
CA THR A 119 -12.48 0.19 -19.61
C THR A 119 -12.39 -1.23 -20.13
N ASP A 120 -11.22 -1.84 -20.00
CA ASP A 120 -10.93 -3.21 -20.44
C ASP A 120 -10.87 -4.18 -19.25
N SER A 121 -10.70 -5.47 -19.55
CA SER A 121 -10.47 -6.50 -18.53
C SER A 121 -9.23 -6.18 -17.66
N ILE A 122 -9.35 -6.46 -16.39
CA ILE A 122 -8.25 -6.32 -15.42
C ILE A 122 -7.78 -7.70 -14.96
N ASP A 123 -6.60 -7.72 -14.35
CA ASP A 123 -6.16 -8.87 -13.56
C ASP A 123 -6.55 -8.68 -12.10
N PRO A 124 -7.51 -9.45 -11.57
CA PRO A 124 -8.02 -9.25 -10.23
C PRO A 124 -7.07 -9.73 -9.12
N ASP A 125 -5.98 -10.41 -9.44
CA ASP A 125 -5.00 -10.89 -8.47
C ASP A 125 -4.01 -9.79 -8.05
N PHE A 126 -3.96 -8.68 -8.82
CA PHE A 126 -3.07 -7.56 -8.55
C PHE A 126 -3.88 -6.31 -8.17
N PRO A 127 -3.65 -5.79 -6.94
CA PRO A 127 -4.44 -4.67 -6.45
C PRO A 127 -4.21 -3.39 -7.24
N PRO A 128 -5.26 -2.56 -7.43
CA PRO A 128 -5.11 -1.20 -7.91
C PRO A 128 -4.46 -0.33 -6.84
N THR A 129 -3.87 0.78 -7.25
CA THR A 129 -3.42 1.83 -6.34
C THR A 129 -3.91 3.20 -6.80
N VAL A 130 -4.07 4.12 -5.87
CA VAL A 130 -4.42 5.51 -6.14
C VAL A 130 -3.39 6.43 -5.50
N THR A 131 -3.10 7.55 -6.15
CA THR A 131 -2.34 8.65 -5.53
C THR A 131 -3.03 9.96 -5.83
N ARG A 132 -3.01 10.87 -4.84
CA ARG A 132 -3.42 12.26 -5.01
C ARG A 132 -2.52 12.95 -6.03
N MET A 133 -3.07 13.97 -6.69
CA MET A 133 -2.34 14.82 -7.60
C MET A 133 -2.29 16.25 -7.07
N ILE A 134 -1.32 17.05 -7.53
CA ILE A 134 -1.12 18.43 -7.08
C ILE A 134 -2.31 19.35 -7.42
N ASP A 135 -3.08 19.01 -8.46
CA ASP A 135 -4.29 19.72 -8.88
C ASP A 135 -5.54 19.38 -8.02
N GLY A 136 -5.38 18.55 -6.99
CA GLY A 136 -6.44 18.10 -6.10
C GLY A 136 -7.25 16.91 -6.61
N GLY A 137 -6.97 16.43 -7.82
CA GLY A 137 -7.50 15.19 -8.37
C GLY A 137 -6.70 13.97 -7.91
N CYS A 138 -6.87 12.85 -8.62
CA CYS A 138 -6.09 11.64 -8.36
C CYS A 138 -5.75 10.87 -9.64
N LEU A 139 -4.78 9.96 -9.51
CA LEU A 139 -4.41 8.97 -10.52
C LEU A 139 -4.62 7.58 -9.94
N VAL A 140 -5.34 6.73 -10.67
CA VAL A 140 -5.51 5.30 -10.34
C VAL A 140 -4.66 4.47 -11.29
N THR A 141 -3.93 3.48 -10.76
CA THR A 141 -3.16 2.53 -11.57
C THR A 141 -3.60 1.09 -11.30
N TRP A 142 -3.52 0.23 -12.31
CA TRP A 142 -3.89 -1.17 -12.19
C TRP A 142 -3.15 -2.06 -13.20
N THR A 143 -3.24 -3.36 -12.99
CA THR A 143 -2.76 -4.38 -13.92
C THR A 143 -3.90 -4.80 -14.85
N GLY A 144 -3.74 -4.60 -16.14
CA GLY A 144 -4.68 -5.05 -17.18
C GLY A 144 -4.68 -6.56 -17.32
N GLY A 145 -5.80 -7.11 -17.78
CA GLY A 145 -5.98 -8.53 -18.04
C GLY A 145 -5.33 -9.01 -19.35
N GLY A 146 -5.58 -10.27 -19.68
CA GLY A 146 -5.07 -10.92 -20.89
C GLY A 146 -3.72 -11.62 -20.71
N GLU A 147 -3.18 -12.24 -21.76
CA GLU A 147 -1.93 -13.00 -21.72
C GLU A 147 -0.71 -12.10 -21.47
N GLN A 148 -0.71 -10.92 -22.08
CA GLN A 148 0.30 -9.89 -21.84
C GLN A 148 -0.26 -8.86 -20.86
N LYS A 149 0.03 -9.05 -19.57
CA LYS A 149 -0.36 -8.09 -18.54
C LYS A 149 0.24 -6.72 -18.84
N ARG A 150 -0.58 -5.67 -18.77
CA ARG A 150 -0.15 -4.29 -19.03
C ARG A 150 -0.49 -3.41 -17.84
N ILE A 151 0.38 -2.47 -17.55
CA ILE A 151 0.09 -1.45 -16.54
C ILE A 151 -0.67 -0.31 -17.19
N ARG A 152 -1.78 0.05 -16.57
CA ARG A 152 -2.71 1.11 -16.99
C ARG A 152 -2.86 2.14 -15.91
N ALA A 153 -3.20 3.36 -16.31
CA ALA A 153 -3.54 4.43 -15.38
C ALA A 153 -4.67 5.31 -15.95
N GLN A 154 -5.45 5.91 -15.04
CA GLN A 154 -6.51 6.87 -15.38
C GLN A 154 -6.48 8.03 -14.39
N ARG A 155 -6.53 9.25 -14.91
CA ARG A 155 -6.64 10.48 -14.12
C ARG A 155 -8.09 10.82 -13.83
N PHE A 156 -8.28 11.48 -12.68
CA PHE A 156 -9.56 11.98 -12.21
C PHE A 156 -9.43 13.41 -11.71
N THR A 157 -10.49 14.21 -11.92
CA THR A 157 -10.59 15.57 -11.37
C THR A 157 -10.79 15.53 -9.85
N PRO A 158 -10.67 16.68 -9.15
CA PRO A 158 -11.01 16.79 -7.72
C PRO A 158 -12.44 16.34 -7.37
N GLU A 159 -13.37 16.36 -8.33
CA GLU A 159 -14.75 15.91 -8.19
C GLU A 159 -14.91 14.40 -8.44
N GLY A 160 -13.83 13.70 -8.80
CA GLY A 160 -13.84 12.25 -9.10
C GLY A 160 -14.35 11.91 -10.49
N GLN A 161 -14.30 12.84 -11.45
CA GLN A 161 -14.65 12.58 -12.85
C GLN A 161 -13.40 12.19 -13.65
N LYS A 162 -13.51 11.21 -14.58
CA LYS A 162 -12.41 10.89 -15.49
C LYS A 162 -11.95 12.11 -16.28
N THR A 163 -10.64 12.28 -16.42
CA THR A 163 -10.03 13.32 -17.25
C THR A 163 -8.93 12.75 -18.12
N GLY A 164 -8.97 13.10 -19.41
CA GLY A 164 -8.07 12.54 -20.42
C GLY A 164 -8.33 11.06 -20.72
N PRO A 165 -7.56 10.50 -21.65
CA PRO A 165 -7.63 9.08 -22.00
C PRO A 165 -6.95 8.20 -20.92
N GLU A 166 -7.24 6.91 -20.97
CA GLU A 166 -6.49 5.89 -20.23
C GLU A 166 -5.03 5.85 -20.70
N ILE A 167 -4.10 5.83 -19.77
CA ILE A 167 -2.66 5.89 -20.03
C ILE A 167 -2.10 4.47 -20.11
N ALA A 168 -1.44 4.15 -21.23
CA ALA A 168 -0.60 2.96 -21.35
C ALA A 168 0.78 3.24 -20.71
N VAL A 169 1.06 2.65 -19.55
CA VAL A 169 2.22 2.97 -18.74
C VAL A 169 3.50 2.31 -19.27
N ASN A 170 3.46 0.98 -19.46
CA ASN A 170 4.59 0.21 -19.99
C ASN A 170 4.59 0.21 -21.52
N THR A 171 5.80 0.18 -22.10
CA THR A 171 6.01 0.14 -23.57
C THR A 171 6.43 -1.24 -24.06
N THR A 172 7.06 -2.03 -23.17
CA THR A 172 7.56 -3.37 -23.50
C THR A 172 6.44 -4.41 -23.40
N ALA A 173 6.45 -5.38 -24.33
CA ALA A 173 5.57 -6.54 -24.27
C ALA A 173 6.22 -7.60 -23.36
N ALA A 174 5.74 -7.70 -22.14
CA ALA A 174 6.18 -8.68 -21.16
C ALA A 174 5.08 -8.88 -20.11
N PHE A 175 5.28 -9.78 -19.17
CA PHE A 175 4.39 -9.93 -18.04
C PHE A 175 4.68 -8.80 -17.03
N HIS A 176 3.74 -7.86 -16.89
CA HIS A 176 3.82 -6.73 -15.97
C HIS A 176 2.72 -6.81 -14.94
N ARG A 177 3.03 -6.53 -13.67
CA ARG A 177 2.09 -6.65 -12.55
C ARG A 177 2.45 -5.73 -11.39
N ASP A 178 1.57 -5.67 -10.40
CA ASP A 178 1.80 -4.99 -9.13
C ASP A 178 2.14 -3.50 -9.31
N ALA A 179 1.27 -2.77 -10.00
CA ALA A 179 1.45 -1.33 -10.18
C ALA A 179 1.39 -0.59 -8.83
N ALA A 180 2.29 0.34 -8.65
CA ALA A 180 2.30 1.28 -7.54
C ALA A 180 2.60 2.69 -8.06
N VAL A 181 2.04 3.72 -7.42
CA VAL A 181 2.20 5.11 -7.85
C VAL A 181 2.46 6.02 -6.65
N THR A 182 3.28 7.05 -6.87
CA THR A 182 3.51 8.11 -5.87
C THR A 182 3.73 9.46 -6.56
N LEU A 183 3.23 10.54 -5.94
CA LEU A 183 3.40 11.92 -6.38
C LEU A 183 4.76 12.45 -5.88
N LEU A 184 5.59 12.96 -6.77
CA LEU A 184 6.87 13.60 -6.42
C LEU A 184 6.65 15.04 -5.94
N SER A 185 7.65 15.59 -5.25
CA SER A 185 7.59 16.95 -4.69
C SER A 185 7.55 18.06 -5.75
N ASP A 186 7.93 17.78 -6.99
CA ASP A 186 7.89 18.70 -8.13
C ASP A 186 6.53 18.67 -8.88
N GLY A 187 5.58 17.83 -8.46
CA GLY A 187 4.26 17.66 -9.08
C GLY A 187 4.23 16.62 -10.20
N ASN A 188 5.36 16.06 -10.59
CA ASN A 188 5.41 14.86 -11.43
C ASN A 188 5.07 13.63 -10.62
N TYR A 189 4.87 12.48 -11.26
CA TYR A 189 4.61 11.24 -10.54
C TYR A 189 5.39 10.06 -11.11
N VAL A 190 5.67 9.11 -10.23
CA VAL A 190 6.30 7.84 -10.57
C VAL A 190 5.25 6.75 -10.56
N ILE A 191 5.17 6.00 -11.65
CA ILE A 191 4.49 4.69 -11.67
C ILE A 191 5.57 3.63 -11.75
N ALA A 192 5.55 2.70 -10.81
CA ALA A 192 6.44 1.55 -10.79
C ALA A 192 5.64 0.24 -10.83
N TRP A 193 6.26 -0.81 -11.35
CA TRP A 193 5.65 -2.13 -11.48
C TRP A 193 6.71 -3.23 -11.42
N THR A 194 6.26 -4.44 -11.21
CA THR A 194 7.11 -5.63 -11.31
C THR A 194 7.08 -6.16 -12.74
N ASN A 195 8.25 -6.34 -13.35
CA ASN A 195 8.42 -6.96 -14.65
C ASN A 195 8.90 -8.41 -14.46
N GLY A 196 8.21 -9.37 -15.06
CA GLY A 196 8.52 -10.80 -15.01
C GLY A 196 7.43 -11.64 -14.31
N GLU A 197 7.49 -12.93 -14.58
CA GLU A 197 6.56 -13.92 -14.02
C GLU A 197 6.63 -13.96 -12.47
N PRO A 198 5.55 -14.37 -11.79
CA PRO A 198 5.54 -14.51 -10.34
C PRO A 198 6.58 -15.52 -9.81
N VAL A 199 6.89 -16.54 -10.60
CA VAL A 199 7.89 -17.56 -10.29
C VAL A 199 9.10 -17.34 -11.19
N GLY A 200 10.25 -17.03 -10.61
CA GLY A 200 11.49 -16.83 -11.37
C GLY A 200 12.17 -15.47 -11.16
N GLY A 201 11.58 -14.64 -10.34
CA GLY A 201 12.12 -13.32 -10.01
C GLY A 201 11.79 -12.29 -11.08
N GLY A 202 11.21 -11.20 -10.68
CA GLY A 202 11.02 -10.00 -11.49
C GLY A 202 11.97 -8.90 -11.04
N GLY A 203 12.01 -7.81 -11.79
CA GLY A 203 12.68 -6.57 -11.41
C GLY A 203 11.70 -5.44 -11.26
N LEU A 204 12.02 -4.48 -10.42
CA LEU A 204 11.30 -3.22 -10.39
C LEU A 204 11.58 -2.46 -11.69
N VAL A 205 10.52 -1.99 -12.33
CA VAL A 205 10.58 -1.07 -13.45
C VAL A 205 9.73 0.15 -13.10
N TYR A 206 10.13 1.33 -13.52
CA TYR A 206 9.33 2.53 -13.32
C TYR A 206 9.47 3.52 -14.48
N ARG A 207 8.54 4.45 -14.57
CA ARG A 207 8.59 5.66 -15.41
C ARG A 207 8.13 6.87 -14.63
N VAL A 208 8.67 8.01 -15.01
CA VAL A 208 8.22 9.33 -14.52
C VAL A 208 7.28 9.94 -15.55
N PHE A 209 6.23 10.55 -15.08
CA PHE A 209 5.21 11.23 -15.88
C PHE A 209 4.98 12.64 -15.34
N SER A 210 4.69 13.56 -16.25
CA SER A 210 4.17 14.88 -15.89
C SER A 210 2.70 14.80 -15.45
N LEU A 211 2.23 15.87 -14.81
CA LEU A 211 0.86 15.97 -14.31
C LEU A 211 -0.21 15.61 -15.35
N ASP A 212 -0.01 15.94 -16.62
CA ASP A 212 -0.93 15.67 -17.72
C ASP A 212 -0.90 14.20 -18.23
N GLY A 213 0.02 13.39 -17.73
CA GLY A 213 0.17 11.98 -18.11
C GLY A 213 1.19 11.75 -19.23
N THR A 214 1.94 12.78 -19.64
CA THR A 214 3.01 12.63 -20.62
C THR A 214 4.23 11.96 -19.96
N PRO A 215 4.77 10.86 -20.54
CA PRO A 215 5.97 10.24 -20.00
C PRO A 215 7.19 11.14 -20.17
N LEU A 216 7.90 11.40 -19.07
CA LEU A 216 9.12 12.20 -19.03
C LEU A 216 10.39 11.35 -19.17
N THR A 217 10.29 10.06 -18.86
CA THR A 217 11.42 9.13 -18.98
C THR A 217 11.03 7.89 -19.77
N ASP A 218 12.04 7.20 -20.28
CA ASP A 218 11.90 5.80 -20.67
C ASP A 218 11.72 4.91 -19.45
N GLU A 219 11.44 3.62 -19.67
CA GLU A 219 11.39 2.61 -18.60
C GLU A 219 12.77 2.49 -17.92
N LYS A 220 12.81 2.81 -16.63
CA LYS A 220 14.01 2.70 -15.79
C LYS A 220 13.98 1.39 -15.01
N ARG A 221 15.14 0.77 -14.86
CA ARG A 221 15.33 -0.50 -14.16
C ARG A 221 16.42 -0.34 -13.10
N PRO A 222 16.07 0.11 -11.88
CA PRO A 222 17.06 0.20 -10.81
C PRO A 222 17.59 -1.19 -10.47
N ASN A 223 18.89 -1.27 -10.21
CA ASN A 223 19.52 -2.55 -9.85
C ASN A 223 19.17 -2.93 -8.40
N LEU A 224 18.04 -3.62 -8.23
CA LEU A 224 17.57 -4.14 -6.95
C LEU A 224 17.80 -5.66 -6.91
N ALA A 225 18.95 -6.08 -6.37
CA ALA A 225 19.30 -7.49 -6.30
C ALA A 225 18.30 -8.31 -5.48
N GLY A 226 17.84 -9.44 -6.04
CA GLY A 226 16.96 -10.39 -5.35
C GLY A 226 15.53 -9.89 -5.16
N PHE A 227 15.10 -8.89 -5.93
CA PHE A 227 13.74 -8.34 -5.90
C PHE A 227 12.69 -9.44 -6.11
N THR A 228 11.72 -9.50 -5.23
CA THR A 228 10.57 -10.41 -5.35
C THR A 228 9.29 -9.72 -4.87
N GLY A 229 8.19 -10.03 -5.53
CA GLY A 229 6.86 -9.61 -5.11
C GLY A 229 6.52 -8.16 -5.48
N ARG A 230 5.57 -7.63 -4.75
CA ARG A 230 5.03 -6.27 -4.88
C ARG A 230 5.93 -5.27 -4.15
N SER A 231 6.06 -4.07 -4.71
CA SER A 231 6.72 -2.94 -4.03
C SER A 231 5.70 -1.95 -3.45
N ALA A 232 6.05 -1.36 -2.31
CA ALA A 232 5.44 -0.13 -1.82
C ALA A 232 6.28 1.06 -2.28
N LEU A 233 5.63 2.19 -2.58
CA LEU A 233 6.29 3.43 -2.96
C LEU A 233 5.89 4.57 -2.01
N THR A 234 6.83 5.47 -1.76
CA THR A 234 6.57 6.78 -1.16
C THR A 234 7.55 7.80 -1.69
N ALA A 235 7.09 9.03 -1.94
CA ALA A 235 7.97 10.12 -2.35
C ALA A 235 8.53 10.85 -1.13
N LEU A 236 9.75 11.35 -1.26
CA LEU A 236 10.41 12.22 -0.30
C LEU A 236 10.30 13.69 -0.74
N ASP A 237 10.45 14.59 0.22
CA ASP A 237 10.34 16.04 -0.01
C ASP A 237 11.51 16.64 -0.82
N ASN A 238 12.57 15.87 -1.06
CA ASN A 238 13.74 16.26 -1.85
C ASN A 238 13.72 15.79 -3.32
N GLY A 239 12.57 15.35 -3.83
CA GLY A 239 12.38 14.90 -5.22
C GLY A 239 12.74 13.44 -5.48
N ARG A 240 13.29 12.71 -4.49
CA ARG A 240 13.53 11.27 -4.57
C ARG A 240 12.30 10.49 -4.18
N PHE A 241 12.29 9.20 -4.48
CA PHE A 241 11.28 8.27 -3.96
C PHE A 241 11.92 7.04 -3.35
N VAL A 242 11.17 6.38 -2.49
CA VAL A 242 11.56 5.12 -1.86
C VAL A 242 10.72 4.00 -2.44
N ALA A 243 11.38 2.91 -2.83
CA ALA A 243 10.72 1.65 -3.16
C ALA A 243 11.09 0.59 -2.12
N ALA A 244 10.09 0.05 -1.43
CA ALA A 244 10.31 -1.07 -0.53
C ALA A 244 9.80 -2.38 -1.15
N HIS A 245 10.57 -3.44 -0.99
CA HIS A 245 10.29 -4.76 -1.54
C HIS A 245 10.86 -5.86 -0.66
N ILE A 246 10.46 -7.09 -0.93
CA ILE A 246 11.09 -8.26 -0.33
C ILE A 246 12.24 -8.70 -1.24
N LYS A 247 13.42 -8.82 -0.64
CA LYS A 247 14.60 -9.42 -1.25
C LYS A 247 14.70 -10.88 -0.84
N SER A 248 14.78 -11.77 -1.80
CA SER A 248 15.02 -13.21 -1.56
C SER A 248 16.45 -13.57 -1.92
N THR A 249 17.10 -14.32 -1.04
CA THR A 249 18.44 -14.87 -1.25
C THR A 249 18.45 -16.35 -0.86
N VAL A 250 19.10 -17.18 -1.67
CA VAL A 250 19.34 -18.59 -1.32
C VAL A 250 20.65 -18.67 -0.55
N GLN A 251 20.60 -19.16 0.68
CA GLN A 251 21.82 -19.45 1.43
C GLN A 251 22.42 -20.75 0.91
N SER A 252 23.58 -20.65 0.26
CA SER A 252 24.22 -21.75 -0.49
C SER A 252 24.47 -23.00 0.35
N ASP A 253 24.77 -22.83 1.64
CA ASP A 253 25.19 -23.90 2.52
C ASP A 253 24.06 -24.75 3.09
N LEU A 254 22.83 -24.21 3.08
CA LEU A 254 21.64 -24.84 3.67
C LEU A 254 20.49 -25.03 2.68
N GLY A 255 20.56 -24.49 1.47
CA GLY A 255 19.47 -24.50 0.50
C GLY A 255 18.21 -23.76 0.98
N VAL A 256 18.30 -22.96 2.05
CA VAL A 256 17.17 -22.25 2.65
C VAL A 256 16.99 -20.91 1.98
N LEU A 257 15.77 -20.62 1.55
CA LEU A 257 15.39 -19.31 1.06
C LEU A 257 15.26 -18.35 2.24
N GLN A 258 16.11 -17.33 2.26
CA GLN A 258 15.99 -16.21 3.21
C GLN A 258 15.35 -15.02 2.54
N THR A 259 14.50 -14.31 3.28
CA THR A 259 13.85 -13.11 2.80
C THR A 259 14.13 -11.94 3.74
N THR A 260 14.27 -10.75 3.17
CA THR A 260 14.55 -9.51 3.90
C THR A 260 13.71 -8.39 3.30
N ALA A 261 13.09 -7.55 4.12
CA ALA A 261 12.49 -6.31 3.64
C ALA A 261 13.60 -5.30 3.34
N VAL A 262 13.54 -4.68 2.17
CA VAL A 262 14.52 -3.70 1.71
C VAL A 262 13.78 -2.45 1.29
N ALA A 263 14.25 -1.28 1.72
CA ALA A 263 13.86 0.01 1.20
C ALA A 263 15.02 0.62 0.42
N SER A 264 14.77 1.05 -0.79
CA SER A 264 15.76 1.67 -1.67
C SER A 264 15.34 3.07 -2.04
N VAL A 265 16.18 4.06 -1.75
CA VAL A 265 16.01 5.45 -2.17
C VAL A 265 16.52 5.58 -3.60
N ILE A 266 15.69 6.09 -4.49
CA ILE A 266 15.92 6.12 -5.92
C ILE A 266 15.82 7.56 -6.43
N ASP A 267 16.80 7.96 -7.25
CA ASP A 267 16.74 9.17 -8.07
C ASP A 267 15.82 8.90 -9.28
N PRO A 268 14.70 9.62 -9.42
CA PRO A 268 13.72 9.35 -10.47
C PRO A 268 14.25 9.61 -11.89
N GLU A 269 15.16 10.55 -12.09
CA GLU A 269 15.71 10.90 -13.40
C GLU A 269 16.81 9.92 -13.83
N GLY A 270 17.77 9.69 -12.94
CA GLY A 270 18.94 8.84 -13.22
C GLY A 270 18.66 7.34 -13.12
N GLY A 271 17.67 6.94 -12.37
CA GLY A 271 17.41 5.52 -12.08
C GLY A 271 18.41 4.92 -11.10
N GLN A 272 19.23 5.75 -10.48
CA GLN A 272 20.25 5.28 -9.55
C GLN A 272 19.65 4.99 -8.18
N VAL A 273 20.03 3.87 -7.59
CA VAL A 273 19.80 3.59 -6.19
C VAL A 273 20.83 4.37 -5.38
N VAL A 274 20.36 5.38 -4.66
CA VAL A 274 21.23 6.27 -3.85
C VAL A 274 21.60 5.58 -2.55
N LEU A 275 20.64 4.86 -1.95
CA LEU A 275 20.78 4.21 -0.65
C LEU A 275 19.83 3.02 -0.57
N SER A 276 20.23 1.95 0.12
CA SER A 276 19.35 0.81 0.40
C SER A 276 19.50 0.36 1.84
N ALA A 277 18.37 0.35 2.57
CA ALA A 277 18.27 -0.21 3.92
C ALA A 277 17.71 -1.63 3.85
N SER A 278 18.34 -2.56 4.56
CA SER A 278 17.83 -3.92 4.74
C SER A 278 17.30 -4.06 6.17
N ALA A 279 16.02 -4.35 6.31
CA ALA A 279 15.37 -4.57 7.58
C ALA A 279 15.09 -6.07 7.80
N GLY A 280 15.24 -6.53 9.03
CA GLY A 280 15.06 -7.92 9.41
C GLY A 280 16.38 -8.68 9.59
N SER A 281 16.31 -9.81 10.28
CA SER A 281 17.41 -10.74 10.43
C SER A 281 17.43 -11.71 9.24
N PRO A 282 18.59 -12.14 8.75
CA PRO A 282 18.69 -13.10 7.64
C PRO A 282 18.06 -14.48 7.93
N LYS A 283 17.59 -14.72 9.15
CA LYS A 283 16.86 -15.93 9.56
C LYS A 283 15.34 -15.77 9.58
N HIS A 284 14.80 -14.62 9.15
CA HIS A 284 13.37 -14.34 9.21
C HIS A 284 12.72 -14.47 7.83
N PHE A 285 11.52 -15.05 7.80
CA PHE A 285 10.69 -15.14 6.60
C PHE A 285 9.66 -14.00 6.60
N HIS A 286 9.66 -13.18 5.55
CA HIS A 286 8.65 -12.15 5.33
C HIS A 286 7.47 -12.74 4.56
N ARG A 287 6.25 -12.58 5.08
CA ARG A 287 5.04 -13.17 4.51
C ARG A 287 4.19 -12.20 3.69
N SER A 288 4.46 -10.90 3.81
CA SER A 288 3.70 -9.87 3.09
C SER A 288 4.63 -8.79 2.56
N SER A 289 4.15 -8.07 1.56
CA SER A 289 4.84 -6.88 1.06
C SER A 289 5.07 -5.89 2.20
N PRO A 290 6.23 -5.21 2.24
CA PRO A 290 6.48 -4.16 3.21
C PRO A 290 5.56 -2.96 2.97
N ALA A 291 5.39 -2.12 3.99
CA ALA A 291 4.68 -0.86 3.89
C ALA A 291 5.65 0.32 4.10
N LEU A 292 5.35 1.43 3.45
CA LEU A 292 6.11 2.68 3.52
C LEU A 292 5.20 3.85 3.82
N THR A 293 5.71 4.81 4.57
CA THR A 293 5.13 6.15 4.66
C THR A 293 6.25 7.19 4.82
N ALA A 294 6.13 8.32 4.11
CA ALA A 294 7.09 9.41 4.20
C ALA A 294 6.80 10.30 5.42
N LEU A 295 7.86 10.91 5.92
CA LEU A 295 7.89 11.94 6.95
C LEU A 295 8.72 13.13 6.44
N PRO A 296 8.52 14.34 7.00
CA PRO A 296 9.32 15.50 6.61
C PRO A 296 10.82 15.31 6.82
N GLY A 297 11.63 16.00 6.01
CA GLY A 297 13.09 16.02 6.11
C GLY A 297 13.76 14.79 5.53
N GLY A 298 13.23 14.22 4.45
CA GLY A 298 13.78 13.04 3.80
C GLY A 298 13.63 11.75 4.61
N ARG A 299 12.85 11.79 5.71
CA ARG A 299 12.60 10.62 6.56
C ARG A 299 11.45 9.77 6.03
N PHE A 300 11.48 8.49 6.36
CA PHE A 300 10.39 7.56 6.07
C PHE A 300 10.36 6.39 7.07
N VAL A 301 9.23 5.76 7.21
CA VAL A 301 9.08 4.54 8.00
C VAL A 301 8.94 3.36 7.06
N LEU A 302 9.80 2.35 7.26
CA LEU A 302 9.68 1.03 6.68
C LEU A 302 9.05 0.11 7.71
N ALA A 303 7.95 -0.55 7.36
CA ALA A 303 7.31 -1.56 8.19
C ALA A 303 7.22 -2.90 7.43
N TRP A 304 7.36 -4.00 8.18
CA TRP A 304 7.34 -5.35 7.61
C TRP A 304 6.78 -6.38 8.60
N VAL A 305 6.40 -7.54 8.09
CA VAL A 305 6.03 -8.68 8.91
C VAL A 305 7.16 -9.70 8.86
N GLU A 306 7.68 -10.09 10.00
CA GLU A 306 8.73 -11.10 10.10
C GLU A 306 8.30 -12.30 10.96
N LYS A 307 8.86 -13.48 10.65
CA LYS A 307 8.69 -14.70 11.42
C LYS A 307 10.06 -15.35 11.60
N SER A 308 10.44 -15.65 12.85
CA SER A 308 11.71 -16.36 13.12
C SER A 308 11.71 -17.75 12.51
N ALA A 309 12.84 -18.11 11.89
CA ALA A 309 13.06 -19.46 11.35
C ALA A 309 13.52 -20.46 12.43
N ASP A 310 14.00 -19.97 13.57
CA ASP A 310 14.69 -20.79 14.57
C ASP A 310 13.74 -21.52 15.55
N THR A 311 12.43 -21.25 15.49
CA THR A 311 11.46 -21.85 16.41
C THR A 311 10.22 -22.36 15.69
N VAL A 312 9.76 -23.56 16.07
CA VAL A 312 8.63 -24.26 15.44
C VAL A 312 7.29 -23.53 15.60
N GLN A 313 7.20 -22.56 16.51
CA GLN A 313 5.97 -21.85 16.84
C GLN A 313 6.16 -20.33 17.05
N THR A 314 6.74 -19.63 16.09
CA THR A 314 6.77 -18.17 16.20
C THR A 314 5.63 -17.54 15.43
N VAL A 315 4.90 -16.70 16.15
CA VAL A 315 3.88 -15.82 15.59
C VAL A 315 4.57 -14.76 14.73
N PRO A 316 4.12 -14.50 13.51
CA PRO A 316 4.62 -13.38 12.72
C PRO A 316 4.46 -12.07 13.48
N THR A 317 5.49 -11.22 13.47
CA THR A 317 5.53 -9.95 14.21
C THR A 317 5.54 -8.79 13.22
N VAL A 318 4.77 -7.75 13.49
CA VAL A 318 4.86 -6.48 12.75
C VAL A 318 5.98 -5.65 13.36
N MET A 319 6.96 -5.32 12.54
CA MET A 319 8.12 -4.50 12.90
C MET A 319 8.13 -3.20 12.11
N ALA A 320 8.74 -2.17 12.66
CA ALA A 320 8.93 -0.89 12.00
C ALA A 320 10.31 -0.30 12.31
N GLN A 321 10.84 0.47 11.34
CA GLN A 321 12.10 1.17 11.43
C GLN A 321 11.95 2.57 10.85
N LEU A 322 12.43 3.60 11.58
CA LEU A 322 12.62 4.93 11.02
C LEU A 322 13.92 4.94 10.21
N CYS A 323 13.84 5.50 9.02
CA CYS A 323 14.94 5.64 8.08
C CYS A 323 14.96 7.07 7.51
N SER A 324 16.03 7.44 6.84
CA SER A 324 16.09 8.63 6.00
C SER A 324 16.83 8.37 4.70
N ASP A 325 16.86 9.34 3.82
CA ASP A 325 17.62 9.32 2.56
C ASP A 325 19.14 9.51 2.74
N THR A 326 19.59 9.77 3.95
CA THR A 326 21.00 9.92 4.33
C THR A 326 21.46 8.89 5.36
N GLU A 327 20.53 8.37 6.17
CA GLU A 327 20.78 7.37 7.21
C GLU A 327 19.84 6.17 7.04
N LEU A 328 20.40 4.98 6.91
CA LEU A 328 19.65 3.75 6.68
C LEU A 328 18.71 3.39 7.84
N GLU A 329 19.11 3.72 9.06
CA GLU A 329 18.38 3.37 10.28
C GLU A 329 18.53 4.51 11.30
N ILE A 330 17.41 5.03 11.79
CA ILE A 330 17.37 6.04 12.87
C ILE A 330 16.78 5.38 14.11
N GLY A 331 17.63 5.17 15.11
CA GLY A 331 17.24 4.50 16.35
C GLY A 331 16.98 2.99 16.19
N PRO A 332 16.41 2.36 17.19
CA PRO A 332 16.15 0.92 17.20
C PRO A 332 14.91 0.55 16.37
N LYS A 333 14.88 -0.70 15.90
CA LYS A 333 13.67 -1.33 15.35
C LYS A 333 12.63 -1.50 16.47
N VAL A 334 11.38 -1.22 16.14
CA VAL A 334 10.27 -1.29 17.08
C VAL A 334 9.31 -2.40 16.66
N GLN A 335 8.91 -3.22 17.62
CA GLN A 335 7.82 -4.16 17.45
C GLN A 335 6.49 -3.40 17.61
N ALA A 336 5.69 -3.39 16.55
CA ALA A 336 4.40 -2.70 16.52
C ALA A 336 3.24 -3.60 16.96
N SER A 337 3.32 -4.91 16.72
CA SER A 337 2.29 -5.87 17.14
C SER A 337 2.58 -6.40 18.56
N SER A 338 1.54 -6.55 19.35
CA SER A 338 1.53 -7.32 20.61
C SER A 338 0.84 -8.68 20.38
N GLY A 339 0.80 -9.53 21.36
CA GLY A 339 0.18 -10.85 21.28
C GLY A 339 1.13 -11.95 20.79
N THR A 340 0.83 -13.16 21.22
CA THR A 340 1.65 -14.37 21.08
C THR A 340 1.01 -15.41 20.16
N ASP A 341 -0.12 -15.10 19.54
CA ASP A 341 -0.91 -15.95 18.67
C ASP A 341 -1.31 -15.20 17.37
N GLY A 342 -1.79 -15.94 16.39
CA GLY A 342 -2.30 -15.41 15.14
C GLY A 342 -1.27 -15.39 13.98
N ASN A 343 -1.78 -15.09 12.80
CA ASN A 343 -0.99 -14.95 11.57
C ASN A 343 -1.22 -13.54 11.00
N ARG A 344 -0.17 -12.74 10.89
CA ARG A 344 -0.22 -11.33 10.48
C ARG A 344 0.19 -11.17 9.03
N PHE A 345 -0.57 -10.39 8.27
CA PHE A 345 -0.38 -10.18 6.83
C PHE A 345 -1.06 -8.89 6.35
N HIS A 346 -0.85 -8.49 5.10
CA HIS A 346 -1.40 -7.29 4.46
C HIS A 346 -1.17 -6.01 5.28
N LEU A 347 0.10 -5.63 5.41
CA LEU A 347 0.52 -4.47 6.17
C LEU A 347 0.29 -3.16 5.38
N SER A 348 -0.14 -2.12 6.08
CA SER A 348 -0.24 -0.75 5.58
C SER A 348 0.36 0.24 6.57
N ALA A 349 0.82 1.39 6.07
CA ALA A 349 1.39 2.46 6.87
C ALA A 349 0.92 3.83 6.38
N ALA A 350 0.61 4.73 7.31
CA ALA A 350 0.25 6.12 7.05
C ALA A 350 0.89 7.04 8.10
N ALA A 351 1.19 8.29 7.74
CA ALA A 351 1.79 9.24 8.68
C ALA A 351 1.04 10.57 8.71
N VAL A 352 0.87 11.10 9.92
CA VAL A 352 0.42 12.47 10.19
C VAL A 352 1.60 13.26 10.75
N PHE A 353 1.76 14.49 10.30
CA PHE A 353 2.80 15.42 10.77
C PHE A 353 2.35 16.87 10.62
N GLY A 354 2.99 17.80 11.34
CA GLY A 354 2.63 19.21 11.37
C GLY A 354 1.77 19.58 12.59
N ASN A 355 1.45 20.87 12.74
CA ASN A 355 0.66 21.41 13.87
C ASN A 355 1.16 21.01 15.27
N GLY A 356 2.50 20.85 15.43
CA GLY A 356 3.11 20.41 16.67
C GLY A 356 3.20 18.89 16.87
N ASP A 357 2.71 18.10 15.92
CA ASP A 357 2.90 16.64 15.93
C ASP A 357 4.32 16.29 15.44
N PRO A 358 5.13 15.54 16.21
CA PRO A 358 6.47 15.13 15.83
C PRO A 358 6.50 14.13 14.68
N GLY A 359 5.36 13.59 14.29
CA GLY A 359 5.12 12.55 13.32
C GLY A 359 4.48 11.32 13.96
N SER A 360 3.16 11.21 13.87
CA SER A 360 2.43 9.99 14.25
C SER A 360 2.33 9.06 13.06
N VAL A 361 2.67 7.78 13.25
CA VAL A 361 2.68 6.75 12.20
C VAL A 361 1.69 5.66 12.59
N PHE A 362 0.65 5.51 11.82
CA PHE A 362 -0.33 4.45 11.98
C PHE A 362 0.06 3.27 11.09
N LEU A 363 0.17 2.10 11.70
CA LEU A 363 0.33 0.81 11.03
C LEU A 363 -0.96 0.02 11.19
N SER A 364 -1.42 -0.63 10.13
CA SER A 364 -2.54 -1.57 10.19
C SER A 364 -2.21 -2.87 9.48
N TRP A 365 -2.75 -3.97 9.98
CA TRP A 365 -2.53 -5.31 9.41
C TRP A 365 -3.75 -6.20 9.63
N ALA A 366 -3.89 -7.23 8.82
CA ALA A 366 -4.81 -8.32 9.07
C ALA A 366 -4.19 -9.33 10.04
N ASP A 367 -4.94 -9.74 11.05
CA ASP A 367 -4.53 -10.70 12.07
C ASP A 367 -5.54 -11.84 12.14
N ALA A 368 -5.11 -13.04 11.74
CA ALA A 368 -5.92 -14.25 11.80
C ALA A 368 -5.52 -15.04 13.03
N ALA A 369 -6.38 -15.09 14.05
CA ALA A 369 -6.22 -15.98 15.18
C ALA A 369 -6.34 -17.45 14.74
N ASP A 370 -5.67 -18.35 15.45
CA ASP A 370 -5.74 -19.79 15.16
C ASP A 370 -7.19 -20.29 15.25
N GLY A 371 -7.79 -20.66 14.11
CA GLY A 371 -9.14 -21.17 14.01
C GLY A 371 -10.26 -20.12 14.10
N GLY A 372 -9.94 -18.84 14.12
CA GLY A 372 -10.89 -17.71 14.15
C GLY A 372 -10.94 -16.91 12.85
N ASP A 373 -11.92 -16.02 12.77
CA ASP A 373 -12.03 -15.05 11.70
C ASP A 373 -10.87 -14.03 11.75
N THR A 374 -10.49 -13.53 10.60
CA THR A 374 -9.46 -12.48 10.49
C THR A 374 -10.02 -11.15 10.97
N THR A 375 -9.23 -10.41 11.73
CA THR A 375 -9.54 -9.04 12.21
C THR A 375 -8.52 -8.02 11.72
N ILE A 376 -8.88 -6.74 11.71
CA ILE A 376 -7.94 -5.66 11.43
C ILE A 376 -7.42 -5.09 12.76
N ARG A 377 -6.11 -5.16 12.92
CA ARG A 377 -5.40 -4.54 14.06
C ARG A 377 -4.57 -3.37 13.61
N GLY A 378 -4.24 -2.50 14.53
CA GLY A 378 -3.38 -1.35 14.26
C GLY A 378 -2.61 -0.90 15.48
N ASN A 379 -1.58 -0.08 15.25
CA ASN A 379 -0.81 0.61 16.29
C ASN A 379 -0.41 1.99 15.78
N VAL A 380 -0.34 2.96 16.67
CA VAL A 380 0.21 4.29 16.39
C VAL A 380 1.56 4.43 17.08
N LEU A 381 2.57 4.74 16.28
CA LEU A 381 3.94 4.99 16.72
C LEU A 381 4.25 6.48 16.57
N THR A 382 5.14 7.01 17.42
CA THR A 382 5.65 8.39 17.32
C THR A 382 7.05 8.36 16.73
N ALA A 383 7.29 9.18 15.71
CA ALA A 383 8.59 9.31 15.03
C ALA A 383 9.35 10.52 15.61
N GLY A 384 10.26 10.26 16.54
CA GLY A 384 11.13 11.27 17.14
C GLY A 384 12.53 11.33 16.53
N PRO A 385 13.39 12.25 17.03
CA PRO A 385 14.79 12.33 16.58
C PRO A 385 15.61 11.07 16.84
N GLY A 386 15.27 10.32 17.87
CA GLY A 386 15.98 9.09 18.27
C GLY A 386 15.37 7.80 17.73
N GLY A 387 14.40 7.87 16.84
CA GLY A 387 13.73 6.70 16.26
C GLY A 387 12.22 6.67 16.50
N LEU A 388 11.63 5.47 16.35
CA LEU A 388 10.21 5.22 16.64
C LEU A 388 10.02 4.87 18.12
N SER A 389 8.87 5.27 18.67
CA SER A 389 8.38 4.87 20.00
C SER A 389 6.88 4.57 19.94
N SER A 390 6.42 3.68 20.84
CA SER A 390 5.01 3.27 20.97
C SER A 390 4.29 3.97 22.13
#